data_660a11a4209620ebbc24307189a20f94
#
_entry.id   660a11a4209620ebbc24307189a20f94
#
_cell.length_a   1.000
_cell.length_b   1.000
_cell.length_c   1.000
_cell.angle_alpha   90.00
_cell.angle_beta   90.00
_cell.angle_gamma   90.00
#
_symmetry.space_group_name_H-M   'P 1'
#
loop_
_entity.id
_entity.type
_entity.pdbx_description
1 polymer ?
#
loop_
_entity_poly.entity_id
_entity_poly.type
_entity_poly.pdbx_seq_one_letter_code
_entity_poly.pdbx_strand_id
1 'polypeptide(L)'
;MVAATQSPLVLGAMMFGTRIDETTAFALLDRFVERGGVWIDTADCYAFWASDTGLGGDSERVLGRWLAARPGIRDRVRISTKLGAEPVEPGSWPDGREGLSASAVRAAFAGSLDRLGIDRVDLLWLHQEDRSVPIEETVGALAGLAADRFGVSNHPAWLVERGRAHARTIGVRPFDALQLSATYLRPRPGTLPPGVVHRFGVLSDEQADYAAEHAMDLWAYTPLLSGAYDNPTKPIPEVYDHPGNTARLAALDAVAAEVGAARGQVVLAWLLSRGVRPMLGGSKLAQLDSAFDGVGLKLTTEQLQLLNAAEQSSWASPYAQH
;
A
#
# COMPACT_ATOMS: atom_id res chain seq x y z
N MET A 1 5.60 0.98 32.24
CA MET A 1 4.66 0.67 31.14
C MET A 1 5.50 0.30 29.95
N VAL A 2 5.42 -0.95 29.50
CA VAL A 2 6.06 -1.40 28.23
C VAL A 2 5.33 -0.62 27.14
N ALA A 3 6.05 0.18 26.34
CA ALA A 3 5.46 0.85 25.18
C ALA A 3 4.85 -0.26 24.30
N ALA A 4 3.53 -0.18 24.08
CA ALA A 4 2.85 -1.12 23.20
C ALA A 4 3.55 -1.03 21.85
N THR A 5 4.10 -2.14 21.37
CA THR A 5 4.75 -2.21 20.05
C THR A 5 3.72 -1.81 19.01
N GLN A 6 4.00 -0.73 18.26
CA GLN A 6 3.10 -0.28 17.19
C GLN A 6 2.88 -1.40 16.17
N SER A 7 1.63 -1.61 15.78
CA SER A 7 1.31 -2.61 14.76
C SER A 7 1.95 -2.24 13.42
N PRO A 8 2.55 -3.19 12.71
CA PRO A 8 3.07 -2.96 11.37
C PRO A 8 1.96 -2.85 10.29
N LEU A 9 0.70 -3.16 10.64
CA LEU A 9 -0.43 -3.07 9.73
C LEU A 9 -0.74 -1.63 9.36
N VAL A 10 -1.05 -1.39 8.08
CA VAL A 10 -1.56 -0.11 7.57
C VAL A 10 -3.04 -0.26 7.24
N LEU A 11 -3.88 0.68 7.68
CA LEU A 11 -5.28 0.75 7.28
C LEU A 11 -5.42 1.59 6.00
N GLY A 12 -5.84 0.94 4.91
CA GLY A 12 -6.19 1.63 3.66
C GLY A 12 -7.62 2.15 3.69
N ALA A 13 -7.80 3.45 3.57
CA ALA A 13 -9.09 4.13 3.63
C ALA A 13 -9.77 4.34 2.26
N MET A 14 -9.29 3.65 1.21
CA MET A 14 -9.65 3.90 -0.19
C MET A 14 -11.16 4.04 -0.45
N MET A 15 -12.00 3.25 0.20
CA MET A 15 -13.45 3.22 -0.05
C MET A 15 -14.28 4.01 0.96
N PHE A 16 -13.65 4.73 1.88
CA PHE A 16 -14.36 5.52 2.88
C PHE A 16 -15.08 6.71 2.23
N GLY A 17 -16.34 6.90 2.60
CA GLY A 17 -17.18 7.95 2.00
C GLY A 17 -17.80 7.60 0.67
N THR A 18 -17.51 6.41 0.11
CA THR A 18 -18.11 5.89 -1.12
C THR A 18 -18.81 4.55 -0.84
N ARG A 19 -18.12 3.41 -1.06
CA ARG A 19 -18.70 2.07 -0.79
C ARG A 19 -18.77 1.74 0.70
N ILE A 20 -18.01 2.44 1.54
CA ILE A 20 -18.03 2.33 3.00
C ILE A 20 -18.54 3.65 3.55
N ASP A 21 -19.73 3.61 4.15
CA ASP A 21 -20.34 4.78 4.77
C ASP A 21 -19.51 5.30 5.96
N GLU A 22 -19.77 6.54 6.35
CA GLU A 22 -19.01 7.23 7.40
C GLU A 22 -19.09 6.52 8.75
N THR A 23 -20.26 6.00 9.11
CA THR A 23 -20.44 5.29 10.39
C THR A 23 -19.57 4.06 10.47
N THR A 24 -19.58 3.25 9.40
CA THR A 24 -18.73 2.07 9.27
C THR A 24 -17.25 2.45 9.23
N ALA A 25 -16.88 3.49 8.49
CA ALA A 25 -15.51 4.00 8.42
C ALA A 25 -14.99 4.42 9.79
N PHE A 26 -15.80 5.17 10.57
CA PHE A 26 -15.44 5.58 11.93
C PHE A 26 -15.25 4.39 12.86
N ALA A 27 -16.13 3.39 12.80
CA ALA A 27 -15.99 2.18 13.60
C ALA A 27 -14.71 1.40 13.27
N LEU A 28 -14.33 1.32 11.97
CA LEU A 28 -13.08 0.69 11.53
C LEU A 28 -11.85 1.47 12.01
N LEU A 29 -11.87 2.78 11.92
CA LEU A 29 -10.79 3.66 12.38
C LEU A 29 -10.59 3.55 13.89
N ASP A 30 -11.67 3.62 14.67
CA ASP A 30 -11.63 3.47 16.12
C ASP A 30 -11.07 2.09 16.51
N ARG A 31 -11.59 1.01 15.90
CA ARG A 31 -11.11 -0.35 16.14
C ARG A 31 -9.65 -0.53 15.76
N PHE A 32 -9.21 0.09 14.65
CA PHE A 32 -7.81 0.05 14.23
C PHE A 32 -6.88 0.65 15.28
N VAL A 33 -7.22 1.81 15.82
CA VAL A 33 -6.44 2.47 16.87
C VAL A 33 -6.50 1.71 18.21
N GLU A 34 -7.65 1.13 18.57
CA GLU A 34 -7.80 0.27 19.75
C GLU A 34 -6.87 -0.96 19.69
N ARG A 35 -6.71 -1.56 18.51
CA ARG A 35 -5.82 -2.71 18.27
C ARG A 35 -4.34 -2.32 18.13
N GLY A 36 -3.97 -1.06 18.35
CA GLY A 36 -2.59 -0.55 18.27
C GLY A 36 -2.13 -0.19 16.86
N GLY A 37 -3.07 -0.05 15.93
CA GLY A 37 -2.79 0.47 14.59
C GLY A 37 -2.42 1.96 14.63
N VAL A 38 -1.49 2.34 13.76
CA VAL A 38 -0.95 3.71 13.73
C VAL A 38 -1.08 4.33 12.34
N TRP A 39 -0.73 3.62 11.27
CA TRP A 39 -0.71 4.15 9.93
C TRP A 39 -2.05 4.03 9.20
N ILE A 40 -2.60 5.16 8.76
CA ILE A 40 -3.81 5.24 7.94
C ILE A 40 -3.42 5.85 6.60
N ASP A 41 -3.73 5.15 5.50
CA ASP A 41 -3.36 5.54 4.14
C ASP A 41 -4.58 5.90 3.32
N THR A 42 -4.54 7.06 2.68
CA THR A 42 -5.56 7.57 1.77
C THR A 42 -4.93 8.09 0.47
N ALA A 43 -5.69 8.78 -0.36
CA ALA A 43 -5.24 9.54 -1.52
C ALA A 43 -6.26 10.62 -1.88
N ASP A 44 -5.82 11.65 -2.58
CA ASP A 44 -6.67 12.69 -3.14
C ASP A 44 -7.75 12.13 -4.08
N CYS A 45 -7.40 11.16 -4.92
CA CYS A 45 -8.27 10.53 -5.92
C CYS A 45 -9.21 9.45 -5.36
N TYR A 46 -9.19 9.13 -4.08
CA TYR A 46 -9.97 8.02 -3.52
C TYR A 46 -11.41 8.44 -3.21
N ALA A 47 -12.43 7.71 -3.65
CA ALA A 47 -12.44 6.73 -4.77
C ALA A 47 -13.32 7.29 -5.90
N PHE A 48 -12.72 8.09 -6.80
CA PHE A 48 -13.46 8.80 -7.87
C PHE A 48 -14.37 7.88 -8.68
N TRP A 49 -13.96 6.61 -8.90
CA TRP A 49 -14.73 5.61 -9.68
C TRP A 49 -15.97 5.08 -8.96
N ALA A 50 -16.18 5.45 -7.71
CA ALA A 50 -17.32 5.07 -6.88
C ALA A 50 -17.99 6.29 -6.24
N SER A 51 -17.50 7.50 -6.53
CA SER A 51 -18.06 8.77 -6.08
C SER A 51 -19.18 9.24 -7.04
N ASP A 52 -20.21 9.84 -6.48
CA ASP A 52 -21.32 10.42 -7.26
C ASP A 52 -20.84 11.61 -8.13
N THR A 53 -19.74 12.24 -7.76
CA THR A 53 -19.15 13.35 -8.52
C THR A 53 -18.24 12.90 -9.66
N GLY A 54 -17.79 11.64 -9.65
CA GLY A 54 -16.74 11.15 -10.55
C GLY A 54 -15.34 11.72 -10.24
N LEU A 55 -15.19 12.41 -9.10
CA LEU A 55 -13.95 12.97 -8.57
C LEU A 55 -13.64 12.41 -7.20
N GLY A 56 -12.38 12.52 -6.76
CA GLY A 56 -11.92 12.01 -5.48
C GLY A 56 -12.18 12.92 -4.29
N GLY A 57 -11.41 12.68 -3.21
CA GLY A 57 -11.46 13.46 -1.99
C GLY A 57 -12.40 12.93 -0.91
N ASP A 58 -13.29 11.98 -1.21
CA ASP A 58 -14.27 11.48 -0.24
C ASP A 58 -13.59 10.80 0.94
N SER A 59 -12.56 9.99 0.67
CA SER A 59 -11.79 9.32 1.71
C SER A 59 -11.10 10.31 2.65
N GLU A 60 -10.44 11.34 2.11
CA GLU A 60 -9.81 12.39 2.91
C GLU A 60 -10.82 13.20 3.73
N ARG A 61 -11.98 13.53 3.16
CA ARG A 61 -13.06 14.22 3.89
C ARG A 61 -13.59 13.39 5.07
N VAL A 62 -13.77 12.07 4.89
CA VAL A 62 -14.19 11.17 5.99
C VAL A 62 -13.13 11.13 7.09
N LEU A 63 -11.84 10.99 6.71
CA LEU A 63 -10.74 11.03 7.68
C LEU A 63 -10.66 12.38 8.42
N GLY A 64 -10.84 13.49 7.72
CA GLY A 64 -10.86 14.84 8.32
C GLY A 64 -11.96 14.96 9.37
N ARG A 65 -13.18 14.51 9.05
CA ARG A 65 -14.29 14.51 10.02
C ARG A 65 -14.04 13.58 11.21
N TRP A 66 -13.44 12.41 10.97
CA TRP A 66 -13.06 11.50 12.06
C TRP A 66 -12.00 12.11 12.98
N LEU A 67 -10.97 12.74 12.43
CA LEU A 67 -9.93 13.45 13.21
C LEU A 67 -10.53 14.58 14.04
N ALA A 68 -11.40 15.40 13.45
CA ALA A 68 -12.08 16.49 14.15
C ALA A 68 -13.01 16.02 15.28
N ALA A 69 -13.67 14.87 15.10
CA ALA A 69 -14.58 14.29 16.08
C ALA A 69 -13.88 13.60 17.27
N ARG A 70 -12.54 13.48 17.24
CA ARG A 70 -11.75 12.75 18.27
C ARG A 70 -10.54 13.55 18.72
N PRO A 71 -10.72 14.52 19.63
CA PRO A 71 -9.64 15.35 20.15
C PRO A 71 -8.45 14.50 20.64
N GLY A 72 -7.23 14.85 20.22
CA GLY A 72 -6.00 14.14 20.57
C GLY A 72 -5.71 12.87 19.79
N ILE A 73 -6.61 12.42 18.90
CA ILE A 73 -6.38 11.20 18.10
C ILE A 73 -5.23 11.41 17.09
N ARG A 74 -5.05 12.63 16.57
CA ARG A 74 -3.99 12.96 15.61
C ARG A 74 -2.59 12.64 16.14
N ASP A 75 -2.37 12.74 17.44
CA ASP A 75 -1.08 12.42 18.09
C ASP A 75 -0.83 10.90 18.18
N ARG A 76 -1.88 10.11 18.04
CA ARG A 76 -1.83 8.64 18.12
C ARG A 76 -1.72 7.96 16.76
N VAL A 77 -2.04 8.66 15.67
CA VAL A 77 -2.04 8.13 14.32
C VAL A 77 -1.06 8.84 13.41
N ARG A 78 -0.68 8.16 12.35
CA ARG A 78 0.10 8.68 11.24
C ARG A 78 -0.76 8.64 9.99
N ILE A 79 -0.83 9.76 9.28
CA ILE A 79 -1.63 9.91 8.07
C ILE A 79 -0.69 9.94 6.86
N SER A 80 -0.94 9.05 5.91
CA SER A 80 -0.35 9.17 4.58
C SER A 80 -1.42 9.46 3.54
N THR A 81 -1.11 10.33 2.58
CA THR A 81 -1.96 10.58 1.41
C THR A 81 -1.12 10.57 0.14
N LYS A 82 -1.78 10.51 -1.01
CA LYS A 82 -1.14 10.40 -2.33
C LYS A 82 -1.71 11.48 -3.25
N LEU A 83 -0.92 11.89 -4.23
CA LEU A 83 -1.30 12.82 -5.28
C LEU A 83 -0.75 12.38 -6.65
N GLY A 84 -1.24 12.99 -7.73
CA GLY A 84 -0.78 12.74 -9.10
C GLY A 84 -1.71 11.82 -9.90
N ALA A 85 -2.82 11.35 -9.30
CA ALA A 85 -3.72 10.40 -9.95
C ALA A 85 -5.19 10.85 -9.97
N GLU A 86 -5.52 12.03 -9.47
CA GLU A 86 -6.89 12.56 -9.52
C GLU A 86 -7.29 12.87 -10.96
N PRO A 87 -8.48 12.45 -11.44
CA PRO A 87 -9.00 12.90 -12.72
C PRO A 87 -9.19 14.42 -12.73
N VAL A 88 -8.78 15.09 -13.80
CA VAL A 88 -8.98 16.55 -13.96
C VAL A 88 -10.45 16.92 -14.16
N GLU A 89 -11.25 15.98 -14.68
CA GLU A 89 -12.70 16.08 -14.83
C GLU A 89 -13.33 14.68 -14.78
N PRO A 90 -14.61 14.56 -14.43
CA PRO A 90 -15.29 13.28 -14.39
C PRO A 90 -15.17 12.54 -15.73
N GLY A 91 -14.70 11.28 -15.68
CA GLY A 91 -14.53 10.42 -16.85
C GLY A 91 -13.24 10.62 -17.63
N SER A 92 -12.35 11.55 -17.25
CA SER A 92 -11.07 11.79 -17.95
C SER A 92 -9.99 10.73 -17.67
N TRP A 93 -10.17 9.86 -16.66
CA TRP A 93 -9.23 8.80 -16.34
C TRP A 93 -9.14 7.74 -17.46
N PRO A 94 -7.95 7.19 -17.79
CA PRO A 94 -6.64 7.44 -17.15
C PRO A 94 -5.82 8.58 -17.77
N ASP A 95 -6.22 9.10 -18.92
CA ASP A 95 -5.38 10.01 -19.73
C ASP A 95 -5.41 11.45 -19.18
N GLY A 96 -6.58 11.90 -18.70
CA GLY A 96 -6.78 13.22 -18.10
C GLY A 96 -6.65 13.19 -16.58
N ARG A 97 -5.43 13.10 -16.06
CA ARG A 97 -5.14 13.18 -14.63
C ARG A 97 -4.29 14.41 -14.30
N GLU A 98 -4.28 14.84 -13.04
CA GLU A 98 -3.57 16.04 -12.57
C GLU A 98 -2.06 16.02 -12.82
N GLY A 99 -1.44 14.81 -12.85
CA GLY A 99 -0.01 14.64 -13.09
C GLY A 99 0.87 15.13 -11.93
N LEU A 100 2.18 15.28 -12.22
CA LEU A 100 3.21 15.58 -11.23
C LEU A 100 4.03 16.85 -11.54
N SER A 101 3.47 17.79 -12.30
CA SER A 101 4.09 19.11 -12.46
C SER A 101 4.18 19.84 -11.13
N ALA A 102 5.13 20.78 -11.01
CA ALA A 102 5.32 21.52 -9.76
C ALA A 102 4.05 22.25 -9.28
N SER A 103 3.24 22.77 -10.20
CA SER A 103 1.97 23.42 -9.87
C SER A 103 0.92 22.42 -9.41
N ALA A 104 0.78 21.27 -10.09
CA ALA A 104 -0.16 20.21 -9.74
C ALA A 104 0.15 19.63 -8.35
N VAL A 105 1.42 19.29 -8.08
CA VAL A 105 1.86 18.78 -6.77
C VAL A 105 1.48 19.72 -5.62
N ARG A 106 1.75 21.03 -5.79
CA ARG A 106 1.43 22.00 -4.72
C ARG A 106 -0.07 22.19 -4.53
N ALA A 107 -0.83 22.25 -5.63
CA ALA A 107 -2.28 22.42 -5.58
C ALA A 107 -2.98 21.19 -4.97
N ALA A 108 -2.62 19.99 -5.43
CA ALA A 108 -3.15 18.73 -4.91
C ALA A 108 -2.85 18.55 -3.41
N PHE A 109 -1.62 18.86 -3.00
CA PHE A 109 -1.22 18.76 -1.60
C PHE A 109 -1.99 19.73 -0.71
N ALA A 110 -2.15 21.00 -1.13
CA ALA A 110 -2.95 21.97 -0.40
C ALA A 110 -4.40 21.52 -0.25
N GLY A 111 -5.00 20.99 -1.34
CA GLY A 111 -6.35 20.42 -1.31
C GLY A 111 -6.48 19.21 -0.38
N SER A 112 -5.46 18.34 -0.30
CA SER A 112 -5.44 17.21 0.63
C SER A 112 -5.42 17.68 2.09
N LEU A 113 -4.59 18.66 2.43
CA LEU A 113 -4.54 19.23 3.78
C LEU A 113 -5.89 19.85 4.19
N ASP A 114 -6.52 20.58 3.26
CA ASP A 114 -7.85 21.18 3.50
C ASP A 114 -8.92 20.10 3.76
N ARG A 115 -8.99 19.03 2.92
CA ARG A 115 -9.97 17.96 3.09
C ARG A 115 -9.73 17.15 4.37
N LEU A 116 -8.47 16.93 4.75
CA LEU A 116 -8.08 16.25 5.98
C LEU A 116 -8.24 17.12 7.23
N GLY A 117 -8.31 18.45 7.07
CA GLY A 117 -8.39 19.40 8.19
C GLY A 117 -7.15 19.39 9.09
N ILE A 118 -5.97 19.15 8.51
CA ILE A 118 -4.68 19.09 9.22
C ILE A 118 -3.66 20.00 8.53
N ASP A 119 -2.64 20.40 9.27
CA ASP A 119 -1.57 21.28 8.78
C ASP A 119 -0.38 20.53 8.16
N ARG A 120 -0.29 19.21 8.38
CA ARG A 120 0.78 18.36 7.86
C ARG A 120 0.36 16.89 7.78
N VAL A 121 0.99 16.15 6.85
CA VAL A 121 0.92 14.69 6.77
C VAL A 121 2.23 14.05 7.22
N ASP A 122 2.15 12.80 7.70
CA ASP A 122 3.35 12.05 8.12
C ASP A 122 4.10 11.44 6.92
N LEU A 123 3.38 11.16 5.81
CA LEU A 123 3.99 10.64 4.58
C LEU A 123 3.16 11.07 3.36
N LEU A 124 3.80 11.69 2.39
CA LEU A 124 3.22 12.05 1.10
C LEU A 124 3.75 11.12 0.00
N TRP A 125 2.85 10.52 -0.75
CA TRP A 125 3.18 9.65 -1.87
C TRP A 125 2.97 10.34 -3.22
N LEU A 126 3.89 10.14 -4.16
CA LEU A 126 3.60 10.27 -5.58
C LEU A 126 2.89 8.97 -6.03
N HIS A 127 1.62 9.08 -6.45
CA HIS A 127 0.74 7.91 -6.62
C HIS A 127 1.14 7.03 -7.81
N GLN A 128 1.57 7.66 -8.91
CA GLN A 128 2.03 7.01 -10.13
C GLN A 128 3.12 7.87 -10.78
N GLU A 129 3.99 7.23 -11.60
CA GLU A 129 4.94 8.00 -12.41
C GLU A 129 4.23 8.90 -13.44
N ASP A 130 4.81 10.05 -13.68
CA ASP A 130 4.43 10.94 -14.77
C ASP A 130 5.63 11.16 -15.71
N ARG A 131 5.57 10.56 -16.90
CA ARG A 131 6.66 10.65 -17.90
C ARG A 131 6.64 11.95 -18.70
N SER A 132 5.60 12.75 -18.59
CA SER A 132 5.48 14.04 -19.25
C SER A 132 6.22 15.15 -18.48
N VAL A 133 6.52 14.90 -17.20
CA VAL A 133 7.21 15.83 -16.29
C VAL A 133 8.56 15.24 -15.86
N PRO A 134 9.66 15.99 -15.97
CA PRO A 134 10.96 15.57 -15.42
C PRO A 134 10.83 15.33 -13.91
N ILE A 135 11.34 14.20 -13.41
CA ILE A 135 11.28 13.86 -11.97
C ILE A 135 11.95 14.92 -11.10
N GLU A 136 12.92 15.64 -11.65
CA GLU A 136 13.62 16.74 -11.00
C GLU A 136 12.69 17.90 -10.67
N GLU A 137 11.76 18.24 -11.57
CA GLU A 137 10.72 19.25 -11.32
C GLU A 137 9.79 18.80 -10.19
N THR A 138 9.30 17.56 -10.27
CA THR A 138 8.45 16.98 -9.23
C THR A 138 9.15 17.01 -7.87
N VAL A 139 10.39 16.55 -7.80
CA VAL A 139 11.18 16.55 -6.55
C VAL A 139 11.41 17.97 -6.03
N GLY A 140 11.70 18.93 -6.91
CA GLY A 140 11.80 20.34 -6.53
C GLY A 140 10.51 20.90 -5.94
N ALA A 141 9.35 20.42 -6.39
CA ALA A 141 8.06 20.83 -5.85
C ALA A 141 7.78 20.32 -4.42
N LEU A 142 8.46 19.25 -3.99
CA LEU A 142 8.33 18.73 -2.63
C LEU A 142 9.01 19.63 -1.58
N ALA A 143 9.92 20.49 -2.02
CA ALA A 143 10.59 21.42 -1.12
C ALA A 143 9.59 22.33 -0.40
N GLY A 144 9.65 22.33 0.92
CA GLY A 144 8.79 23.18 1.77
C GLY A 144 7.35 22.68 1.95
N LEU A 145 6.97 21.54 1.38
CA LEU A 145 5.68 20.92 1.69
C LEU A 145 5.67 20.42 3.14
N ALA A 146 4.52 20.57 3.80
CA ALA A 146 4.30 20.15 5.18
C ALA A 146 4.08 18.62 5.29
N ALA A 147 5.09 17.85 4.87
CA ALA A 147 5.12 16.39 4.95
C ALA A 147 6.43 15.94 5.63
N ASP A 148 6.31 15.01 6.58
CA ASP A 148 7.49 14.53 7.33
C ASP A 148 8.37 13.63 6.46
N ARG A 149 7.75 12.84 5.57
CA ARG A 149 8.40 11.87 4.68
C ARG A 149 7.81 11.95 3.27
N PHE A 150 8.59 11.48 2.30
CA PHE A 150 8.15 11.33 0.91
C PHE A 150 8.35 9.90 0.43
N GLY A 151 7.36 9.38 -0.27
CA GLY A 151 7.39 8.06 -0.87
C GLY A 151 6.86 8.08 -2.31
N VAL A 152 7.03 6.97 -2.99
CA VAL A 152 6.50 6.76 -4.33
C VAL A 152 5.73 5.45 -4.42
N SER A 153 4.66 5.44 -5.21
CA SER A 153 3.88 4.25 -5.55
C SER A 153 3.91 4.06 -7.06
N ASN A 154 4.00 2.82 -7.53
CA ASN A 154 3.94 2.51 -8.96
C ASN A 154 5.05 3.18 -9.81
N HIS A 155 6.25 3.29 -9.25
CA HIS A 155 7.43 3.81 -9.95
C HIS A 155 8.47 2.71 -10.16
N PRO A 156 9.21 2.71 -11.28
CA PRO A 156 10.37 1.83 -11.46
C PRO A 156 11.54 2.30 -10.61
N ALA A 157 12.36 1.37 -10.10
CA ALA A 157 13.45 1.69 -9.18
C ALA A 157 14.46 2.70 -9.76
N TRP A 158 14.79 2.61 -11.05
CA TRP A 158 15.69 3.57 -11.67
C TRP A 158 15.19 5.02 -11.65
N LEU A 159 13.85 5.23 -11.74
CA LEU A 159 13.26 6.57 -11.64
C LEU A 159 13.23 7.05 -10.19
N VAL A 160 13.00 6.14 -9.26
CA VAL A 160 13.11 6.41 -7.83
C VAL A 160 14.52 6.89 -7.48
N GLU A 161 15.58 6.16 -7.92
CA GLU A 161 16.95 6.55 -7.64
C GLU A 161 17.32 7.90 -8.30
N ARG A 162 16.87 8.14 -9.54
CA ARG A 162 17.07 9.44 -10.19
C ARG A 162 16.47 10.58 -9.36
N GLY A 163 15.24 10.41 -8.86
CA GLY A 163 14.59 11.40 -7.98
C GLY A 163 15.33 11.56 -6.64
N ARG A 164 15.75 10.46 -6.03
CA ARG A 164 16.53 10.47 -4.78
C ARG A 164 17.88 11.16 -4.94
N ALA A 165 18.58 10.87 -6.02
CA ALA A 165 19.86 11.51 -6.34
C ALA A 165 19.68 13.03 -6.48
N HIS A 166 18.68 13.48 -7.24
CA HIS A 166 18.38 14.90 -7.39
C HIS A 166 18.00 15.55 -6.05
N ALA A 167 17.14 14.91 -5.25
CA ALA A 167 16.76 15.42 -3.93
C ALA A 167 17.97 15.72 -3.03
N ARG A 168 18.98 14.83 -3.04
CA ARG A 168 20.23 15.04 -2.30
C ARG A 168 20.99 16.27 -2.78
N THR A 169 21.00 16.54 -4.10
CA THR A 169 21.73 17.70 -4.67
C THR A 169 21.09 19.05 -4.32
N ILE A 170 19.77 19.08 -4.12
CA ILE A 170 19.03 20.32 -3.82
C ILE A 170 18.63 20.44 -2.33
N GLY A 171 19.08 19.51 -1.47
CA GLY A 171 18.80 19.52 -0.04
C GLY A 171 17.34 19.22 0.32
N VAL A 172 16.58 18.59 -0.56
CA VAL A 172 15.24 18.04 -0.28
C VAL A 172 15.39 16.64 0.29
N ARG A 173 14.50 16.24 1.22
CA ARG A 173 14.47 14.88 1.75
C ARG A 173 14.21 13.89 0.60
N PRO A 174 15.08 12.89 0.39
CA PRO A 174 14.85 11.86 -0.64
C PRO A 174 13.63 10.98 -0.29
N PHE A 175 13.05 10.34 -1.31
CA PHE A 175 12.07 9.29 -1.07
C PHE A 175 12.67 8.21 -0.17
N ASP A 176 11.95 7.81 0.88
CA ASP A 176 12.35 6.79 1.84
C ASP A 176 11.31 5.68 2.01
N ALA A 177 10.29 5.66 1.15
CA ALA A 177 9.25 4.65 1.15
C ALA A 177 8.79 4.29 -0.27
N LEU A 178 8.46 3.00 -0.48
CA LEU A 178 7.87 2.45 -1.72
C LEU A 178 6.52 1.79 -1.39
N GLN A 179 5.51 2.02 -2.25
CA GLN A 179 4.20 1.38 -2.12
C GLN A 179 3.83 0.66 -3.42
N LEU A 180 3.74 -0.68 -3.38
CA LEU A 180 3.53 -1.55 -4.54
C LEU A 180 2.52 -2.66 -4.21
N SER A 181 1.91 -3.26 -5.22
CA SER A 181 1.12 -4.47 -5.04
C SER A 181 2.02 -5.64 -4.70
N ALA A 182 1.80 -6.27 -3.57
CA ALA A 182 2.53 -7.49 -3.21
C ALA A 182 1.63 -8.43 -2.42
N THR A 183 1.74 -9.71 -2.76
CA THR A 183 1.05 -10.82 -2.09
C THR A 183 1.94 -12.05 -2.16
N TYR A 184 1.53 -13.15 -1.52
CA TYR A 184 2.31 -14.39 -1.56
C TYR A 184 2.34 -15.04 -2.95
N LEU A 185 1.24 -15.01 -3.70
CA LEU A 185 1.17 -15.53 -5.06
C LEU A 185 1.83 -14.57 -6.06
N ARG A 186 2.43 -15.12 -7.11
CA ARG A 186 3.02 -14.36 -8.21
C ARG A 186 2.04 -14.26 -9.38
N PRO A 187 1.81 -13.08 -9.96
CA PRO A 187 0.99 -13.00 -11.16
C PRO A 187 1.69 -13.65 -12.34
N ARG A 188 0.93 -14.11 -13.34
CA ARG A 188 1.46 -14.60 -14.61
C ARG A 188 2.29 -13.50 -15.27
N PRO A 189 3.52 -13.81 -15.77
CA PRO A 189 4.36 -12.81 -16.42
C PRO A 189 3.63 -12.05 -17.53
N GLY A 190 3.83 -10.73 -17.59
CA GLY A 190 3.20 -9.87 -18.59
C GLY A 190 1.73 -9.52 -18.32
N THR A 191 1.17 -9.92 -17.18
CA THR A 191 -0.20 -9.57 -16.79
C THR A 191 -0.21 -8.63 -15.59
N LEU A 192 -1.30 -7.87 -15.47
CA LEU A 192 -1.53 -7.02 -14.28
C LEU A 192 -2.65 -7.62 -13.43
N PRO A 193 -2.43 -7.76 -12.12
CA PRO A 193 -3.47 -8.17 -11.19
C PRO A 193 -4.63 -7.17 -11.12
N PRO A 194 -5.84 -7.62 -10.74
CA PRO A 194 -6.96 -6.73 -10.51
C PRO A 194 -6.61 -5.62 -9.50
N GLY A 195 -6.94 -4.38 -9.84
CA GLY A 195 -6.63 -3.19 -9.03
C GLY A 195 -5.21 -2.64 -9.21
N VAL A 196 -4.36 -3.29 -9.99
CA VAL A 196 -3.05 -2.76 -10.39
C VAL A 196 -3.20 -2.12 -11.77
N VAL A 197 -3.14 -0.79 -11.81
CA VAL A 197 -3.38 -0.02 -13.05
C VAL A 197 -2.10 0.43 -13.74
N HIS A 198 -0.94 0.11 -13.18
CA HIS A 198 0.35 0.54 -13.68
C HIS A 198 1.33 -0.63 -13.85
N ARG A 199 2.07 -0.68 -14.97
CA ARG A 199 3.01 -1.78 -15.30
C ARG A 199 4.12 -2.00 -14.26
N PHE A 200 4.47 -0.98 -13.47
CA PHE A 200 5.44 -1.07 -12.38
C PHE A 200 4.75 -1.15 -11.00
N GLY A 201 3.46 -1.45 -10.96
CA GLY A 201 2.68 -1.52 -9.73
C GLY A 201 2.84 -2.82 -8.95
N VAL A 202 3.41 -3.88 -9.55
CA VAL A 202 3.70 -5.15 -8.86
C VAL A 202 5.14 -5.13 -8.35
N LEU A 203 5.32 -5.45 -7.07
CA LEU A 203 6.66 -5.55 -6.46
C LEU A 203 7.50 -6.61 -7.19
N SER A 204 8.59 -6.18 -7.79
CA SER A 204 9.61 -7.04 -8.37
C SER A 204 10.73 -7.34 -7.36
N ASP A 205 11.52 -8.39 -7.64
CA ASP A 205 12.68 -8.72 -6.82
C ASP A 205 13.73 -7.60 -6.87
N GLU A 206 13.88 -6.92 -8.01
CA GLU A 206 14.78 -5.76 -8.16
C GLU A 206 14.32 -4.57 -7.29
N GLN A 207 13.01 -4.28 -7.23
CA GLN A 207 12.50 -3.22 -6.36
C GLN A 207 12.62 -3.58 -4.87
N ALA A 208 12.45 -4.86 -4.52
CA ALA A 208 12.64 -5.33 -3.14
C ALA A 208 14.10 -5.24 -2.71
N ASP A 209 15.03 -5.64 -3.57
CA ASP A 209 16.48 -5.53 -3.35
C ASP A 209 16.91 -4.05 -3.20
N TYR A 210 16.44 -3.20 -4.11
CA TYR A 210 16.68 -1.76 -4.04
C TYR A 210 16.15 -1.14 -2.73
N ALA A 211 14.96 -1.53 -2.30
CA ALA A 211 14.38 -1.04 -1.05
C ALA A 211 15.19 -1.49 0.17
N ALA A 212 15.66 -2.74 0.19
CA ALA A 212 16.49 -3.28 1.25
C ALA A 212 17.86 -2.59 1.33
N GLU A 213 18.56 -2.43 0.19
CA GLU A 213 19.87 -1.76 0.12
C GLU A 213 19.80 -0.31 0.62
N HIS A 214 18.69 0.36 0.36
CA HIS A 214 18.51 1.77 0.74
C HIS A 214 17.70 1.98 2.02
N ALA A 215 17.40 0.92 2.77
CA ALA A 215 16.60 0.93 4.00
C ALA A 215 15.25 1.68 3.82
N MET A 216 14.60 1.50 2.67
CA MET A 216 13.30 2.11 2.39
C MET A 216 12.16 1.32 3.04
N ASP A 217 11.16 2.02 3.54
CA ASP A 217 9.93 1.42 4.09
C ASP A 217 9.08 0.87 2.93
N LEU A 218 8.90 -0.44 2.86
CA LEU A 218 8.21 -1.09 1.75
C LEU A 218 6.79 -1.49 2.17
N TRP A 219 5.78 -0.90 1.48
CA TRP A 219 4.37 -1.12 1.75
C TRP A 219 3.71 -1.92 0.63
N ALA A 220 2.89 -2.89 1.01
CA ALA A 220 2.15 -3.73 0.06
C ALA A 220 0.66 -3.39 0.05
N TYR A 221 0.14 -2.90 -1.07
CA TYR A 221 -1.30 -2.85 -1.28
C TYR A 221 -1.82 -4.15 -1.90
N THR A 222 -3.12 -4.45 -1.70
CA THR A 222 -3.80 -5.70 -2.10
C THR A 222 -3.15 -7.01 -1.63
N PRO A 223 -2.57 -7.07 -0.41
CA PRO A 223 -1.81 -8.25 0.04
C PRO A 223 -2.67 -9.53 0.13
N LEU A 224 -3.98 -9.40 0.33
CA LEU A 224 -4.93 -10.51 0.47
C LEU A 224 -5.83 -10.74 -0.75
N LEU A 225 -5.49 -10.20 -1.93
CA LEU A 225 -6.25 -10.37 -3.18
C LEU A 225 -7.75 -10.08 -2.99
N SER A 226 -8.05 -8.98 -2.28
CA SER A 226 -9.43 -8.60 -1.91
C SER A 226 -10.19 -9.68 -1.12
N GLY A 227 -9.49 -10.54 -0.39
CA GLY A 227 -10.04 -11.60 0.45
C GLY A 227 -10.15 -12.96 -0.24
N ALA A 228 -9.58 -13.15 -1.43
CA ALA A 228 -9.67 -14.40 -2.18
C ALA A 228 -8.96 -15.59 -1.50
N TYR A 229 -8.03 -15.37 -0.59
CA TYR A 229 -7.38 -16.45 0.14
C TYR A 229 -8.32 -17.22 1.06
N ASP A 230 -9.28 -16.53 1.68
CA ASP A 230 -10.09 -17.10 2.79
C ASP A 230 -11.59 -17.13 2.47
N ASN A 231 -12.02 -16.48 1.39
CA ASN A 231 -13.43 -16.45 1.02
C ASN A 231 -13.73 -17.48 -0.07
N PRO A 232 -14.45 -18.58 0.23
CA PRO A 232 -14.75 -19.63 -0.74
C PRO A 232 -15.62 -19.15 -1.92
N THR A 233 -16.30 -18.01 -1.78
CA THR A 233 -17.11 -17.43 -2.87
C THR A 233 -16.32 -16.48 -3.76
N LYS A 234 -15.05 -16.21 -3.43
CA LYS A 234 -14.15 -15.38 -4.22
C LYS A 234 -12.99 -16.24 -4.72
N PRO A 235 -13.00 -16.67 -5.98
CA PRO A 235 -11.88 -17.43 -6.54
C PRO A 235 -10.60 -16.57 -6.56
N ILE A 236 -9.46 -17.23 -6.48
CA ILE A 236 -8.17 -16.60 -6.77
C ILE A 236 -8.24 -16.02 -8.20
N PRO A 237 -7.88 -14.75 -8.41
CA PRO A 237 -7.94 -14.14 -9.74
C PRO A 237 -7.12 -14.93 -10.77
N GLU A 238 -7.62 -15.05 -12.00
CA GLU A 238 -7.05 -15.87 -13.07
C GLU A 238 -5.56 -15.58 -13.34
N VAL A 239 -5.12 -14.35 -13.16
CA VAL A 239 -3.71 -13.98 -13.34
C VAL A 239 -2.77 -14.71 -12.40
N TYR A 240 -3.29 -15.26 -11.30
CA TYR A 240 -2.55 -16.08 -10.32
C TYR A 240 -2.78 -17.59 -10.51
N ASP A 241 -3.71 -18.00 -11.38
CA ASP A 241 -4.01 -19.42 -11.66
C ASP A 241 -3.07 -19.93 -12.74
N HIS A 242 -1.92 -20.43 -12.30
CA HIS A 242 -0.91 -21.03 -13.16
C HIS A 242 -0.01 -22.00 -12.37
N PRO A 243 0.69 -22.95 -13.06
CA PRO A 243 1.49 -23.99 -12.39
C PRO A 243 2.51 -23.47 -11.37
N GLY A 244 3.11 -22.31 -11.60
CA GLY A 244 4.06 -21.69 -10.67
C GLY A 244 3.46 -21.36 -9.29
N ASN A 245 2.15 -21.21 -9.18
CA ASN A 245 1.47 -20.97 -7.90
C ASN A 245 0.91 -22.26 -7.25
N THR A 246 0.92 -23.40 -7.93
CA THR A 246 0.41 -24.66 -7.37
C THR A 246 1.21 -25.08 -6.13
N ALA A 247 2.54 -25.05 -6.20
CA ALA A 247 3.41 -25.38 -5.07
C ALA A 247 3.27 -24.33 -3.94
N ARG A 248 3.11 -23.05 -4.30
CA ARG A 248 2.89 -21.97 -3.33
C ARG A 248 1.60 -22.15 -2.54
N LEU A 249 0.50 -22.48 -3.22
CA LEU A 249 -0.78 -22.74 -2.55
C LEU A 249 -0.70 -23.96 -1.65
N ALA A 250 -0.04 -25.05 -2.08
CA ALA A 250 0.16 -26.23 -1.27
C ALA A 250 1.00 -25.95 0.00
N ALA A 251 2.09 -25.17 -0.13
CA ALA A 251 2.89 -24.75 1.01
C ALA A 251 2.11 -23.84 1.96
N LEU A 252 1.32 -22.91 1.42
CA LEU A 252 0.47 -22.01 2.21
C LEU A 252 -0.58 -22.81 2.99
N ASP A 253 -1.21 -23.82 2.37
CA ASP A 253 -2.18 -24.71 3.03
C ASP A 253 -1.55 -25.52 4.15
N ALA A 254 -0.37 -26.07 3.90
CA ALA A 254 0.34 -26.85 4.91
C ALA A 254 0.68 -25.99 6.14
N VAL A 255 1.25 -24.81 5.93
CA VAL A 255 1.60 -23.91 7.04
C VAL A 255 0.34 -23.40 7.76
N ALA A 256 -0.70 -23.01 7.03
CA ALA A 256 -1.95 -22.54 7.62
C ALA A 256 -2.61 -23.61 8.52
N ALA A 257 -2.62 -24.86 8.06
CA ALA A 257 -3.13 -26.00 8.84
C ALA A 257 -2.28 -26.28 10.09
N GLU A 258 -0.94 -26.23 9.96
CA GLU A 258 0.00 -26.48 11.07
C GLU A 258 -0.16 -25.44 12.19
N VAL A 259 -0.28 -24.15 11.84
CA VAL A 259 -0.40 -23.07 12.83
C VAL A 259 -1.83 -22.80 13.27
N GLY A 260 -2.83 -23.47 12.68
CA GLY A 260 -4.25 -23.25 12.97
C GLY A 260 -4.75 -21.86 12.61
N ALA A 261 -4.21 -21.26 11.54
CA ALA A 261 -4.55 -19.91 11.09
C ALA A 261 -5.15 -19.93 9.67
N ALA A 262 -5.83 -18.84 9.29
CA ALA A 262 -6.32 -18.65 7.94
C ALA A 262 -5.15 -18.38 6.96
N ARG A 263 -5.31 -18.73 5.67
CA ARG A 263 -4.30 -18.46 4.63
C ARG A 263 -3.87 -17.00 4.60
N GLY A 264 -4.83 -16.07 4.67
CA GLY A 264 -4.56 -14.64 4.67
C GLY A 264 -3.70 -14.20 5.85
N GLN A 265 -3.89 -14.79 7.03
CA GLN A 265 -3.06 -14.51 8.21
C GLN A 265 -1.61 -14.96 8.01
N VAL A 266 -1.40 -16.14 7.41
CA VAL A 266 -0.07 -16.63 7.06
C VAL A 266 0.59 -15.73 6.01
N VAL A 267 -0.16 -15.27 5.01
CA VAL A 267 0.33 -14.32 3.99
C VAL A 267 0.82 -13.02 4.63
N LEU A 268 0.07 -12.45 5.59
CA LEU A 268 0.46 -11.23 6.29
C LEU A 268 1.74 -11.44 7.11
N ALA A 269 1.83 -12.54 7.85
CA ALA A 269 3.03 -12.89 8.61
C ALA A 269 4.25 -13.09 7.69
N TRP A 270 4.07 -13.75 6.55
CA TRP A 270 5.12 -13.96 5.55
C TRP A 270 5.62 -12.64 4.95
N LEU A 271 4.71 -11.73 4.56
CA LEU A 271 5.10 -10.39 4.06
C LEU A 271 5.95 -9.64 5.08
N LEU A 272 5.53 -9.65 6.35
CA LEU A 272 6.27 -9.00 7.44
C LEU A 272 7.66 -9.61 7.64
N SER A 273 7.81 -10.94 7.50
CA SER A 273 9.13 -11.59 7.60
C SER A 273 10.11 -11.16 6.50
N ARG A 274 9.59 -10.59 5.41
CA ARG A 274 10.34 -10.03 4.28
C ARG A 274 10.56 -8.51 4.38
N GLY A 275 10.19 -7.90 5.52
CA GLY A 275 10.27 -6.46 5.70
C GLY A 275 9.20 -5.67 4.94
N VAL A 276 8.16 -6.34 4.45
CA VAL A 276 7.06 -5.71 3.69
C VAL A 276 5.89 -5.44 4.60
N ARG A 277 5.50 -4.18 4.74
CA ARG A 277 4.38 -3.74 5.57
C ARG A 277 3.05 -3.90 4.81
N PRO A 278 2.13 -4.78 5.26
CA PRO A 278 0.87 -4.97 4.57
C PRO A 278 -0.10 -3.82 4.82
N MET A 279 -0.79 -3.39 3.75
CA MET A 279 -1.88 -2.42 3.80
C MET A 279 -3.19 -3.11 3.46
N LEU A 280 -4.16 -3.00 4.33
CA LEU A 280 -5.48 -3.60 4.17
C LEU A 280 -6.57 -2.55 4.19
N GLY A 281 -7.41 -2.56 3.17
CA GLY A 281 -8.76 -2.03 3.25
C GLY A 281 -9.67 -3.09 3.88
N GLY A 282 -10.65 -2.68 4.66
CA GLY A 282 -11.65 -3.57 5.24
C GLY A 282 -13.01 -2.90 5.24
N SER A 283 -14.07 -3.69 5.05
CA SER A 283 -15.45 -3.22 5.18
C SER A 283 -16.16 -3.80 6.43
N LYS A 284 -15.45 -4.63 7.20
CA LYS A 284 -16.00 -5.30 8.40
C LYS A 284 -14.94 -5.36 9.50
N LEU A 285 -15.38 -5.13 10.73
CA LEU A 285 -14.51 -5.22 11.93
C LEU A 285 -13.82 -6.58 12.06
N ALA A 286 -14.54 -7.68 11.79
CA ALA A 286 -13.97 -9.02 11.85
C ALA A 286 -12.81 -9.24 10.87
N GLN A 287 -12.83 -8.61 9.69
CA GLN A 287 -11.71 -8.66 8.74
C GLN A 287 -10.48 -7.93 9.28
N LEU A 288 -10.70 -6.79 9.92
CA LEU A 288 -9.65 -6.01 10.55
C LEU A 288 -9.05 -6.78 11.74
N ASP A 289 -9.88 -7.37 12.60
CA ASP A 289 -9.41 -8.18 13.72
C ASP A 289 -8.59 -9.38 13.27
N SER A 290 -9.06 -10.12 12.25
CA SER A 290 -8.31 -11.22 11.64
C SER A 290 -6.96 -10.77 11.07
N ALA A 291 -6.89 -9.56 10.50
CA ALA A 291 -5.63 -9.01 10.00
C ALA A 291 -4.64 -8.70 11.13
N PHE A 292 -5.11 -8.17 12.26
CA PHE A 292 -4.27 -7.96 13.45
C PHE A 292 -3.74 -9.28 14.01
N ASP A 293 -4.56 -10.33 14.02
CA ASP A 293 -4.11 -11.65 14.45
C ASP A 293 -3.04 -12.18 13.48
N GLY A 294 -3.22 -11.97 12.17
CA GLY A 294 -2.24 -12.35 11.14
C GLY A 294 -0.90 -11.63 11.27
N VAL A 295 -0.89 -10.32 11.52
CA VAL A 295 0.39 -9.58 11.72
C VAL A 295 1.03 -9.89 13.06
N GLY A 296 0.29 -10.44 14.01
CA GLY A 296 0.79 -10.96 15.28
C GLY A 296 1.37 -12.38 15.19
N LEU A 297 1.04 -13.14 14.14
CA LEU A 297 1.46 -14.52 13.96
C LEU A 297 2.98 -14.60 13.78
N LYS A 298 3.62 -15.52 14.50
CA LYS A 298 5.05 -15.80 14.40
C LYS A 298 5.28 -17.13 13.68
N LEU A 299 5.81 -17.05 12.47
CA LEU A 299 6.20 -18.23 11.70
C LEU A 299 7.61 -18.68 12.11
N THR A 300 7.81 -20.00 12.20
CA THR A 300 9.13 -20.57 12.48
C THR A 300 10.03 -20.46 11.25
N THR A 301 11.33 -20.70 11.44
CA THR A 301 12.30 -20.74 10.35
C THR A 301 11.94 -21.80 9.32
N GLU A 302 11.50 -22.97 9.76
CA GLU A 302 11.11 -24.09 8.91
C GLU A 302 9.86 -23.76 8.08
N GLN A 303 8.86 -23.12 8.68
CA GLN A 303 7.66 -22.65 7.99
C GLN A 303 7.99 -21.58 6.93
N LEU A 304 8.87 -20.62 7.27
CA LEU A 304 9.34 -19.63 6.32
C LEU A 304 10.16 -20.27 5.19
N GLN A 305 10.99 -21.27 5.48
CA GLN A 305 11.74 -22.02 4.48
C GLN A 305 10.78 -22.77 3.53
N LEU A 306 9.73 -23.42 4.04
CA LEU A 306 8.73 -24.09 3.22
C LEU A 306 8.02 -23.11 2.27
N LEU A 307 7.57 -21.96 2.79
CA LEU A 307 6.91 -20.92 1.99
C LEU A 307 7.85 -20.34 0.91
N ASN A 308 9.13 -20.11 1.25
CA ASN A 308 10.12 -19.54 0.33
C ASN A 308 10.64 -20.58 -0.68
N ALA A 309 10.78 -21.85 -0.32
CA ALA A 309 11.20 -22.90 -1.23
C ALA A 309 10.19 -23.14 -2.37
N ALA A 310 8.89 -22.98 -2.08
CA ALA A 310 7.84 -23.01 -3.10
C ALA A 310 7.99 -21.88 -4.14
N GLU A 311 8.72 -20.80 -3.81
CA GLU A 311 9.10 -19.74 -4.73
C GLU A 311 10.20 -20.19 -5.71
N GLN A 312 11.18 -20.92 -5.21
CA GLN A 312 12.34 -21.38 -6.00
C GLN A 312 12.03 -22.58 -6.91
N SER A 313 11.08 -23.43 -6.54
CA SER A 313 10.74 -24.63 -7.32
C SER A 313 10.17 -24.33 -8.71
N SER A 314 9.72 -23.10 -8.96
CA SER A 314 9.27 -22.63 -10.28
C SER A 314 10.43 -22.15 -11.19
N TRP A 315 11.65 -22.01 -10.64
CA TRP A 315 12.87 -21.58 -11.34
C TRP A 315 14.03 -22.49 -10.97
N ALA A 316 13.92 -23.78 -11.27
CA ALA A 316 15.11 -24.62 -11.36
C ALA A 316 16.00 -24.03 -12.45
N SER A 317 16.97 -23.19 -12.05
CA SER A 317 17.94 -22.63 -12.99
C SER A 317 18.63 -23.78 -13.70
N PRO A 318 18.61 -23.85 -15.04
CA PRO A 318 19.40 -24.84 -15.76
C PRO A 318 20.92 -24.67 -15.54
N TYR A 319 21.33 -23.59 -14.85
CA TYR A 319 22.72 -23.24 -14.53
C TYR A 319 23.12 -23.52 -13.08
N ALA A 320 22.27 -24.12 -12.26
CA ALA A 320 22.58 -24.44 -10.85
C ALA A 320 23.43 -25.71 -10.65
N GLN A 321 24.06 -26.23 -11.72
CA GLN A 321 24.92 -27.43 -11.69
C GLN A 321 26.35 -27.13 -12.15
N HIS A 322 26.94 -26.02 -11.71
CA HIS A 322 28.39 -25.81 -11.90
C HIS A 322 29.02 -25.26 -10.63
#